data_507acd2dd9453c563ed635d39f5f0a38
#
_entry.id   507acd2dd9453c563ed635d39f5f0a38
#
_cell.length_a   1.000
_cell.length_b   1.000
_cell.length_c   1.000
_cell.angle_alpha   90.00
_cell.angle_beta   90.00
_cell.angle_gamma   90.00
#
_symmetry.space_group_name_H-M   'P 1'
#
loop_
_entity.id
_entity.type
_entity.pdbx_description
1 polymer ?
#
loop_
_entity_poly.entity_id
_entity_poly.type
_entity_poly.pdbx_seq_one_letter_code
_entity_poly.pdbx_strand_id
1 'polypeptide(L)'
;MKSTLILALSILISSFFASVVQTDFYNTEIESKKFFTVNDQFIIYDLYKPKLATQTNQMPLVVIVPGFQRSKEALSNFAIELSRRNMVIALIDPYAQGLSSSSRQNRSATKEGYGMFDLVNHVYESEDYNFIDKNRIGTTGHSMGGNAALRGANFFGKEAKKLNRKSKLHSIYVSGYVLTLKDSVLEPFQSNAGVSYALYDEGAFRNELKGWDSGNMQIAPESLRFINWGINNKATGETKIELGKYYGDLSDRSLRVVHNEPVLHPFQPYNFEAMKNQIEFFEKSFELKPSISSNNQIWHWKEFFTLLNMILALIMIVPLTRLFLNTTFFSSLVRE
;
A
#
# COMPACT_ATOMS: atom_id res chain seq x y z
N MET A 1 27.52 28.93 -14.52
CA MET A 1 26.88 29.58 -13.34
C MET A 1 25.38 29.84 -13.54
N LYS A 2 24.93 30.67 -14.54
CA LYS A 2 23.49 30.97 -14.70
C LYS A 2 22.62 29.75 -14.90
N SER A 3 23.00 28.83 -15.81
CA SER A 3 22.23 27.58 -16.08
C SER A 3 22.14 26.66 -14.87
N THR A 4 23.24 26.51 -14.11
CA THR A 4 23.26 25.70 -12.88
C THR A 4 22.29 26.26 -11.83
N LEU A 5 22.28 27.60 -11.67
CA LEU A 5 21.38 28.27 -10.71
C LEU A 5 19.91 28.12 -11.12
N ILE A 6 19.59 28.27 -12.41
CA ILE A 6 18.21 28.10 -12.92
C ILE A 6 17.73 26.67 -12.69
N LEU A 7 18.56 25.66 -13.01
CA LEU A 7 18.20 24.25 -12.80
C LEU A 7 18.01 23.94 -11.31
N ALA A 8 18.91 24.43 -10.45
CA ALA A 8 18.79 24.25 -9.00
C ALA A 8 17.49 24.86 -8.46
N LEU A 9 17.14 26.07 -8.90
CA LEU A 9 15.89 26.72 -8.52
C LEU A 9 14.67 25.95 -9.03
N SER A 10 14.73 25.43 -10.28
CA SER A 10 13.67 24.62 -10.86
C SER A 10 13.45 23.32 -10.07
N ILE A 11 14.52 22.64 -9.64
CA ILE A 11 14.44 21.44 -8.78
C ILE A 11 13.81 21.80 -7.43
N LEU A 12 14.22 22.90 -6.80
CA LEU A 12 13.64 23.33 -5.51
C LEU A 12 12.14 23.63 -5.64
N ILE A 13 11.73 24.35 -6.67
CA ILE A 13 10.31 24.66 -6.92
C ILE A 13 9.52 23.38 -7.16
N SER A 14 10.02 22.48 -8.01
CA SER A 14 9.37 21.21 -8.30
C SER A 14 9.27 20.32 -7.05
N SER A 15 10.32 20.26 -6.23
CA SER A 15 10.34 19.52 -4.96
C SER A 15 9.33 20.10 -3.96
N PHE A 16 9.20 21.42 -3.92
CA PHE A 16 8.20 22.09 -3.09
C PHE A 16 6.78 21.67 -3.49
N PHE A 17 6.44 21.71 -4.78
CA PHE A 17 5.12 21.26 -5.24
C PHE A 17 4.88 19.77 -5.00
N ALA A 18 5.90 18.91 -5.18
CA ALA A 18 5.80 17.50 -4.84
C ALA A 18 5.45 17.31 -3.34
N SER A 19 6.10 18.06 -2.45
CA SER A 19 5.84 18.03 -1.00
C SER A 19 4.44 18.54 -0.66
N VAL A 20 3.98 19.62 -1.30
CA VAL A 20 2.62 20.15 -1.11
C VAL A 20 1.56 19.09 -1.47
N VAL A 21 1.73 18.40 -2.59
CA VAL A 21 0.83 17.31 -3.00
C VAL A 21 0.91 16.14 -2.03
N GLN A 22 2.12 15.73 -1.64
CA GLN A 22 2.34 14.59 -0.76
C GLN A 22 1.71 14.77 0.61
N THR A 23 1.65 16.00 1.11
CA THR A 23 1.06 16.36 2.40
C THR A 23 -0.40 16.80 2.31
N ASP A 24 -1.06 16.60 1.17
CA ASP A 24 -2.40 17.10 0.92
C ASP A 24 -2.53 18.59 1.32
N PHE A 25 -1.71 19.43 0.69
CA PHE A 25 -1.66 20.88 1.00
C PHE A 25 -1.47 21.17 2.49
N TYR A 26 -0.57 20.41 3.13
CA TYR A 26 -0.25 20.48 4.57
C TYR A 26 -1.40 20.04 5.51
N ASN A 27 -2.42 19.35 5.02
CA ASN A 27 -3.45 18.74 5.87
C ASN A 27 -3.01 17.41 6.49
N THR A 28 -1.95 16.80 5.98
CA THR A 28 -1.36 15.55 6.49
C THR A 28 0.08 15.82 6.96
N GLU A 29 0.37 15.43 8.18
CA GLU A 29 1.73 15.39 8.74
C GLU A 29 2.38 14.07 8.34
N ILE A 30 3.67 14.12 7.94
CA ILE A 30 4.44 12.92 7.57
C ILE A 30 5.68 12.86 8.44
N GLU A 31 5.83 11.73 9.14
CA GLU A 31 6.96 11.47 10.02
C GLU A 31 7.58 10.11 9.71
N SER A 32 8.88 10.07 9.42
CA SER A 32 9.63 8.81 9.32
C SER A 32 9.96 8.27 10.71
N LYS A 33 9.53 7.03 10.95
CA LYS A 33 9.72 6.34 12.23
C LYS A 33 10.51 5.06 12.06
N LYS A 34 11.22 4.71 13.13
CA LYS A 34 11.90 3.42 13.28
C LYS A 34 11.26 2.64 14.42
N PHE A 35 10.82 1.43 14.15
CA PHE A 35 10.27 0.52 15.14
C PHE A 35 11.14 -0.73 15.24
N PHE A 36 11.60 -1.05 16.44
CA PHE A 36 12.34 -2.29 16.73
C PHE A 36 11.35 -3.43 16.98
N THR A 37 11.51 -4.49 16.21
CA THR A 37 10.74 -5.72 16.35
C THR A 37 11.51 -6.74 17.20
N VAL A 38 10.96 -7.94 17.34
CA VAL A 38 11.65 -9.02 18.04
C VAL A 38 12.98 -9.39 17.36
N ASN A 39 13.96 -9.88 18.12
CA ASN A 39 15.27 -10.31 17.65
C ASN A 39 16.16 -9.19 17.04
N ASP A 40 16.11 -7.98 17.59
CA ASP A 40 16.89 -6.82 17.14
C ASP A 40 16.69 -6.44 15.67
N GLN A 41 15.61 -6.87 15.06
CA GLN A 41 15.20 -6.41 13.75
C GLN A 41 14.47 -5.07 13.88
N PHE A 42 14.39 -4.32 12.80
CA PHE A 42 13.64 -3.07 12.79
C PHE A 42 12.99 -2.81 11.44
N ILE A 43 11.92 -2.05 11.50
CA ILE A 43 11.18 -1.55 10.35
C ILE A 43 11.26 -0.04 10.34
N ILE A 44 11.51 0.53 9.17
CA ILE A 44 11.33 1.95 8.88
C ILE A 44 9.96 2.12 8.20
N TYR A 45 9.21 3.11 8.62
CA TYR A 45 7.94 3.46 8.00
C TYR A 45 7.68 4.96 8.07
N ASP A 46 6.92 5.46 7.11
CA ASP A 46 6.42 6.82 7.14
C ASP A 46 4.98 6.79 7.66
N LEU A 47 4.75 7.56 8.72
CA LEU A 47 3.44 7.77 9.30
C LEU A 47 2.82 9.02 8.66
N TYR A 48 1.76 8.82 7.85
CA TYR A 48 0.93 9.89 7.33
C TYR A 48 -0.24 10.08 8.30
N LYS A 49 -0.24 11.18 9.01
CA LYS A 49 -1.25 11.51 10.01
C LYS A 49 -2.06 12.73 9.55
N PRO A 50 -3.32 12.57 9.16
CA PRO A 50 -4.19 13.72 8.96
C PRO A 50 -4.23 14.61 10.21
N LYS A 51 -4.15 15.94 10.06
CA LYS A 51 -4.18 16.87 11.21
C LYS A 51 -5.42 16.73 12.08
N LEU A 52 -6.52 16.28 11.49
CA LEU A 52 -7.77 16.02 12.21
C LEU A 52 -7.72 14.74 13.07
N ALA A 53 -6.71 13.87 12.91
CA ALA A 53 -6.53 12.67 13.72
C ALA A 53 -6.01 13.04 15.11
N THR A 54 -6.87 12.94 16.13
CA THR A 54 -6.57 13.27 17.52
C THR A 54 -7.14 12.20 18.44
N GLN A 55 -6.77 12.26 19.72
CA GLN A 55 -7.33 11.34 20.72
C GLN A 55 -8.88 11.42 20.81
N THR A 56 -9.45 12.59 20.58
CA THR A 56 -10.92 12.79 20.60
C THR A 56 -11.58 12.58 19.24
N ASN A 57 -10.79 12.50 18.17
CA ASN A 57 -11.25 12.20 16.81
C ASN A 57 -10.35 11.14 16.19
N GLN A 58 -10.50 9.91 16.67
CA GLN A 58 -9.71 8.78 16.21
C GLN A 58 -10.05 8.39 14.78
N MET A 59 -9.03 8.08 13.98
CA MET A 59 -9.16 7.67 12.59
C MET A 59 -8.71 6.22 12.37
N PRO A 60 -9.25 5.51 11.37
CA PRO A 60 -8.76 4.19 11.01
C PRO A 60 -7.30 4.24 10.56
N LEU A 61 -6.56 3.14 10.78
CA LEU A 61 -5.21 2.94 10.28
C LEU A 61 -5.22 2.03 9.05
N VAL A 62 -4.42 2.36 8.03
CA VAL A 62 -4.06 1.42 6.96
C VAL A 62 -2.54 1.26 6.91
N VAL A 63 -2.07 0.03 7.09
CA VAL A 63 -0.66 -0.32 6.87
C VAL A 63 -0.46 -0.71 5.41
N ILE A 64 0.47 -0.04 4.72
CA ILE A 64 0.75 -0.25 3.30
C ILE A 64 2.09 -0.96 3.14
N VAL A 65 2.08 -2.07 2.40
CA VAL A 65 3.26 -2.90 2.15
C VAL A 65 3.59 -2.89 0.65
N PRO A 66 4.76 -2.36 0.23
CA PRO A 66 5.19 -2.38 -1.17
C PRO A 66 5.47 -3.79 -1.73
N GLY A 67 5.63 -3.84 -3.05
CA GLY A 67 5.99 -5.05 -3.78
C GLY A 67 7.45 -5.46 -3.61
N PHE A 68 7.82 -6.60 -4.23
CA PHE A 68 9.19 -7.13 -4.19
C PHE A 68 10.19 -6.14 -4.79
N GLN A 69 11.35 -6.00 -4.14
CA GLN A 69 12.42 -5.05 -4.50
C GLN A 69 11.97 -3.59 -4.56
N ARG A 70 10.96 -3.21 -3.78
CA ARG A 70 10.45 -1.84 -3.72
C ARG A 70 10.50 -1.33 -2.29
N SER A 71 10.93 -0.07 -2.15
CA SER A 71 10.83 0.67 -0.89
C SER A 71 9.44 1.31 -0.74
N LYS A 72 9.18 1.89 0.42
CA LYS A 72 7.92 2.55 0.75
C LYS A 72 7.49 3.62 -0.26
N GLU A 73 8.43 4.32 -0.87
CA GLU A 73 8.16 5.39 -1.84
C GLU A 73 7.34 4.92 -3.05
N ALA A 74 7.47 3.63 -3.41
CA ALA A 74 6.76 3.06 -4.56
C ALA A 74 5.23 3.02 -4.41
N LEU A 75 4.71 3.10 -3.18
CA LEU A 75 3.27 3.17 -2.89
C LEU A 75 2.88 4.45 -2.13
N SER A 76 3.68 5.51 -2.25
CA SER A 76 3.34 6.82 -1.67
C SER A 76 2.03 7.39 -2.24
N ASN A 77 1.67 7.02 -3.46
CA ASN A 77 0.39 7.33 -4.08
C ASN A 77 -0.81 6.76 -3.28
N PHE A 78 -0.72 5.51 -2.78
CA PHE A 78 -1.74 4.93 -1.89
C PHE A 78 -1.83 5.73 -0.59
N ALA A 79 -0.68 6.07 0.00
CA ALA A 79 -0.63 6.83 1.23
C ALA A 79 -1.25 8.23 1.09
N ILE A 80 -0.96 8.94 0.00
CA ILE A 80 -1.54 10.25 -0.31
C ILE A 80 -3.07 10.14 -0.38
N GLU A 81 -3.59 9.23 -1.19
CA GLU A 81 -5.03 9.19 -1.46
C GLU A 81 -5.85 8.70 -0.26
N LEU A 82 -5.34 7.75 0.51
CA LEU A 82 -6.05 7.26 1.69
C LEU A 82 -5.96 8.26 2.86
N SER A 83 -4.80 8.94 3.06
CA SER A 83 -4.69 9.94 4.13
C SER A 83 -5.57 11.16 3.90
N ARG A 84 -5.75 11.61 2.65
CA ARG A 84 -6.70 12.66 2.27
C ARG A 84 -8.16 12.34 2.64
N ARG A 85 -8.45 11.06 2.86
CA ARG A 85 -9.80 10.55 3.21
C ARG A 85 -9.90 10.13 4.67
N ASN A 86 -9.17 10.86 5.52
CA ASN A 86 -9.22 10.69 6.98
C ASN A 86 -8.80 9.29 7.46
N MET A 87 -7.80 8.69 6.82
CA MET A 87 -7.15 7.48 7.29
C MET A 87 -5.71 7.80 7.71
N VAL A 88 -5.29 7.32 8.86
CA VAL A 88 -3.88 7.31 9.24
C VAL A 88 -3.18 6.20 8.46
N ILE A 89 -2.00 6.50 7.89
CA ILE A 89 -1.27 5.52 7.08
C ILE A 89 0.09 5.24 7.71
N ALA A 90 0.42 3.97 7.78
CA ALA A 90 1.78 3.51 8.05
C ALA A 90 2.33 2.84 6.78
N LEU A 91 3.14 3.56 6.02
CA LEU A 91 3.76 3.10 4.79
C LEU A 91 5.14 2.52 5.11
N ILE A 92 5.30 1.20 5.06
CA ILE A 92 6.51 0.51 5.54
C ILE A 92 7.54 0.25 4.44
N ASP A 93 8.80 0.24 4.83
CA ASP A 93 9.84 -0.50 4.12
C ASP A 93 9.77 -1.96 4.59
N PRO A 94 9.43 -2.93 3.73
CA PRO A 94 9.41 -4.33 4.13
C PRO A 94 10.80 -4.81 4.56
N TYR A 95 10.89 -5.86 5.36
CA TYR A 95 12.18 -6.48 5.67
C TYR A 95 13.00 -6.76 4.42
N ALA A 96 14.29 -6.49 4.50
CA ALA A 96 15.29 -6.59 3.43
C ALA A 96 15.04 -5.66 2.22
N GLN A 97 14.23 -4.62 2.39
CA GLN A 97 13.97 -3.60 1.37
C GLN A 97 14.04 -2.21 1.99
N GLY A 98 14.35 -1.19 1.18
CA GLY A 98 14.51 0.18 1.65
C GLY A 98 15.51 0.31 2.80
N LEU A 99 15.11 0.95 3.88
CA LEU A 99 15.94 1.20 5.06
C LEU A 99 15.68 0.23 6.22
N SER A 100 14.78 -0.72 6.08
CA SER A 100 14.50 -1.74 7.10
C SER A 100 15.57 -2.81 7.16
N SER A 101 15.72 -3.47 8.32
CA SER A 101 16.63 -4.58 8.49
C SER A 101 16.22 -5.82 7.67
N SER A 102 17.12 -6.76 7.53
CA SER A 102 16.80 -8.07 6.95
C SER A 102 15.94 -8.90 7.91
N SER A 103 15.05 -9.73 7.37
CA SER A 103 14.34 -10.74 8.17
C SER A 103 15.28 -11.87 8.55
N ARG A 104 15.13 -12.40 9.76
CA ARG A 104 15.79 -13.63 10.24
C ARG A 104 14.91 -14.87 10.06
N GLN A 105 13.68 -14.68 9.54
CA GLN A 105 12.71 -15.76 9.38
C GLN A 105 12.73 -16.35 7.98
N ASN A 106 12.79 -17.67 7.89
CA ASN A 106 12.40 -18.35 6.68
C ASN A 106 10.88 -18.15 6.46
N ARG A 107 10.47 -17.80 5.23
CA ARG A 107 9.06 -17.51 4.87
C ARG A 107 8.50 -16.27 5.57
N SER A 108 9.23 -15.16 5.51
CA SER A 108 8.87 -13.87 6.11
C SER A 108 7.42 -13.44 5.79
N ALA A 109 6.96 -13.61 4.54
CA ALA A 109 5.57 -13.34 4.16
C ALA A 109 4.53 -14.01 5.06
N THR A 110 4.74 -15.29 5.40
CA THR A 110 3.78 -16.11 6.16
C THR A 110 3.87 -15.87 7.66
N LYS A 111 5.08 -15.63 8.18
CA LYS A 111 5.33 -15.53 9.61
C LYS A 111 5.27 -14.10 10.16
N GLU A 112 5.59 -13.12 9.32
CA GLU A 112 5.83 -11.74 9.72
C GLU A 112 5.11 -10.72 8.83
N GLY A 113 4.54 -11.17 7.68
CA GLY A 113 4.01 -10.22 6.68
C GLY A 113 5.06 -9.20 6.25
N TYR A 114 6.33 -9.64 6.16
CA TYR A 114 7.50 -8.79 5.90
C TYR A 114 7.68 -7.64 6.92
N GLY A 115 7.28 -7.87 8.16
CA GLY A 115 7.34 -6.90 9.26
C GLY A 115 6.02 -6.19 9.58
N MET A 116 5.01 -6.34 8.74
CA MET A 116 3.71 -5.70 8.93
C MET A 116 2.99 -6.22 10.20
N PHE A 117 3.12 -7.53 10.53
CA PHE A 117 2.42 -8.09 11.69
C PHE A 117 2.88 -7.46 13.00
N ASP A 118 4.19 -7.28 13.16
CA ASP A 118 4.76 -6.67 14.36
C ASP A 118 4.36 -5.20 14.49
N LEU A 119 4.32 -4.46 13.36
CA LEU A 119 3.86 -3.08 13.37
C LEU A 119 2.37 -2.95 13.74
N VAL A 120 1.51 -3.83 13.21
CA VAL A 120 0.09 -3.89 13.58
C VAL A 120 -0.06 -4.18 15.07
N ASN A 121 0.70 -5.14 15.61
CA ASN A 121 0.70 -5.45 17.04
C ASN A 121 1.14 -4.26 17.88
N HIS A 122 2.26 -3.64 17.51
CA HIS A 122 2.80 -2.47 18.21
C HIS A 122 1.79 -1.32 18.27
N VAL A 123 1.22 -0.94 17.13
CA VAL A 123 0.21 0.13 17.10
C VAL A 123 -1.04 -0.24 17.89
N TYR A 124 -1.47 -1.50 17.81
CA TYR A 124 -2.66 -1.97 18.54
C TYR A 124 -2.46 -1.91 20.06
N GLU A 125 -1.27 -2.19 20.56
CA GLU A 125 -0.95 -2.31 22.00
C GLU A 125 -0.44 -1.00 22.61
N SER A 126 0.21 -0.13 21.82
CA SER A 126 0.80 1.12 22.31
C SER A 126 -0.23 2.22 22.54
N GLU A 127 -0.09 2.97 23.63
CA GLU A 127 -0.87 4.17 23.93
C GLU A 127 -0.40 5.41 23.12
N ASP A 128 0.78 5.37 22.52
CA ASP A 128 1.33 6.47 21.71
C ASP A 128 0.50 6.76 20.45
N TYR A 129 -0.31 5.78 20.03
CA TYR A 129 -1.20 5.89 18.86
C TYR A 129 -2.66 6.12 19.25
N ASN A 130 -2.89 6.94 20.27
CA ASN A 130 -4.22 7.25 20.80
C ASN A 130 -5.14 7.98 19.82
N PHE A 131 -4.61 8.49 18.70
CA PHE A 131 -5.36 9.09 17.58
C PHE A 131 -5.84 8.04 16.55
N ILE A 132 -5.51 6.76 16.73
CA ILE A 132 -5.94 5.66 15.87
C ILE A 132 -7.11 4.92 16.52
N ASP A 133 -8.17 4.68 15.73
CA ASP A 133 -9.22 3.73 16.11
C ASP A 133 -8.72 2.29 15.92
N LYS A 134 -8.33 1.68 17.02
CA LYS A 134 -7.78 0.32 17.06
C LYS A 134 -8.77 -0.77 16.63
N ASN A 135 -10.07 -0.45 16.50
CA ASN A 135 -11.08 -1.35 15.96
C ASN A 135 -11.15 -1.34 14.44
N ARG A 136 -10.54 -0.33 13.80
CA ARG A 136 -10.54 -0.12 12.35
C ARG A 136 -9.11 -0.06 11.80
N ILE A 137 -8.35 -1.14 12.00
CA ILE A 137 -7.01 -1.31 11.41
C ILE A 137 -7.15 -2.13 10.12
N GLY A 138 -6.64 -1.60 9.04
CA GLY A 138 -6.57 -2.28 7.74
C GLY A 138 -5.14 -2.43 7.25
N THR A 139 -4.99 -3.23 6.20
CA THR A 139 -3.73 -3.36 5.47
C THR A 139 -3.98 -3.51 3.99
N THR A 140 -3.06 -2.98 3.21
CA THR A 140 -3.04 -3.13 1.75
C THR A 140 -1.60 -3.25 1.27
N GLY A 141 -1.46 -3.61 0.01
CA GLY A 141 -0.17 -3.64 -0.67
C GLY A 141 -0.30 -4.22 -2.05
N HIS A 142 0.72 -4.00 -2.86
CA HIS A 142 0.78 -4.49 -4.24
C HIS A 142 1.74 -5.68 -4.35
N SER A 143 1.38 -6.69 -5.15
CA SER A 143 2.24 -7.84 -5.45
C SER A 143 2.64 -8.59 -4.17
N MET A 144 3.92 -8.62 -3.82
CA MET A 144 4.42 -9.16 -2.55
C MET A 144 3.69 -8.56 -1.33
N GLY A 145 3.41 -7.25 -1.37
CA GLY A 145 2.66 -6.56 -0.31
C GLY A 145 1.20 -7.00 -0.25
N GLY A 146 0.58 -7.32 -1.38
CA GLY A 146 -0.75 -7.95 -1.43
C GLY A 146 -0.75 -9.33 -0.77
N ASN A 147 0.30 -10.13 -0.98
CA ASN A 147 0.49 -11.38 -0.24
C ASN A 147 0.62 -11.15 1.27
N ALA A 148 1.34 -10.10 1.69
CA ALA A 148 1.46 -9.75 3.11
C ALA A 148 0.08 -9.43 3.72
N ALA A 149 -0.77 -8.68 3.02
CA ALA A 149 -2.13 -8.36 3.46
C ALA A 149 -2.98 -9.64 3.64
N LEU A 150 -2.96 -10.55 2.66
CA LEU A 150 -3.64 -11.86 2.77
C LEU A 150 -3.13 -12.69 3.95
N ARG A 151 -1.82 -12.77 4.10
CA ARG A 151 -1.20 -13.50 5.22
C ARG A 151 -1.52 -12.87 6.56
N GLY A 152 -1.64 -11.54 6.61
CA GLY A 152 -2.09 -10.82 7.81
C GLY A 152 -3.51 -11.21 8.23
N ALA A 153 -4.47 -11.22 7.30
CA ALA A 153 -5.82 -11.65 7.60
C ALA A 153 -5.87 -13.11 8.10
N ASN A 154 -5.05 -14.01 7.52
CA ASN A 154 -4.90 -15.39 7.98
C ASN A 154 -4.30 -15.46 9.39
N PHE A 155 -3.20 -14.74 9.64
CA PHE A 155 -2.47 -14.74 10.91
C PHE A 155 -3.34 -14.20 12.05
N PHE A 156 -3.86 -12.99 11.91
CA PHE A 156 -4.69 -12.34 12.92
C PHE A 156 -6.07 -12.99 13.07
N GLY A 157 -6.59 -13.64 12.02
CA GLY A 157 -7.80 -14.45 12.11
C GLY A 157 -7.59 -15.71 12.94
N LYS A 158 -6.46 -16.41 12.79
CA LYS A 158 -6.08 -17.54 13.66
C LYS A 158 -5.87 -17.13 15.12
N GLU A 159 -5.17 -16.01 15.33
CA GLU A 159 -4.98 -15.44 16.66
C GLU A 159 -6.33 -15.13 17.32
N ALA A 160 -7.23 -14.48 16.58
CA ALA A 160 -8.56 -14.11 17.05
C ALA A 160 -9.41 -15.33 17.44
N LYS A 161 -9.40 -16.39 16.60
CA LYS A 161 -10.07 -17.66 16.93
C LYS A 161 -9.51 -18.28 18.21
N LYS A 162 -8.17 -18.33 18.34
CA LYS A 162 -7.50 -18.89 19.52
C LYS A 162 -7.82 -18.14 20.82
N LEU A 163 -7.91 -16.80 20.74
CA LEU A 163 -8.12 -15.92 21.87
C LEU A 163 -9.59 -15.56 22.10
N ASN A 164 -10.51 -16.12 21.31
CA ASN A 164 -11.94 -15.82 21.33
C ASN A 164 -12.24 -14.32 21.32
N ARG A 165 -11.61 -13.59 20.40
CA ARG A 165 -11.78 -12.15 20.22
C ARG A 165 -11.89 -11.78 18.74
N LYS A 166 -12.25 -10.53 18.44
CA LYS A 166 -12.22 -10.03 17.07
C LYS A 166 -10.77 -9.91 16.57
N SER A 167 -10.55 -10.13 15.28
CA SER A 167 -9.26 -9.92 14.64
C SER A 167 -8.79 -8.46 14.77
N LYS A 168 -7.49 -8.25 15.01
CA LYS A 168 -6.86 -6.92 14.98
C LYS A 168 -7.01 -6.28 13.61
N LEU A 169 -6.95 -7.07 12.53
CA LEU A 169 -7.24 -6.56 11.19
C LEU A 169 -8.74 -6.57 10.91
N HIS A 170 -9.28 -5.36 10.74
CA HIS A 170 -10.67 -5.13 10.36
C HIS A 170 -10.89 -5.33 8.85
N SER A 171 -9.97 -4.83 8.02
CA SER A 171 -10.11 -4.85 6.57
C SER A 171 -8.77 -5.07 5.88
N ILE A 172 -8.79 -5.76 4.74
CA ILE A 172 -7.62 -5.91 3.87
C ILE A 172 -7.98 -5.60 2.42
N TYR A 173 -7.06 -5.00 1.67
CA TYR A 173 -7.20 -4.85 0.23
C TYR A 173 -5.94 -5.36 -0.47
N VAL A 174 -6.10 -6.33 -1.35
CA VAL A 174 -5.01 -7.04 -2.03
C VAL A 174 -4.91 -6.53 -3.45
N SER A 175 -3.80 -5.91 -3.82
CA SER A 175 -3.55 -5.47 -5.17
C SER A 175 -2.50 -6.36 -5.85
N GLY A 176 -2.84 -6.90 -7.03
CA GLY A 176 -1.92 -7.63 -7.90
C GLY A 176 -1.40 -8.95 -7.33
N TYR A 177 -2.19 -9.67 -6.52
CA TYR A 177 -1.77 -10.96 -5.98
C TYR A 177 -2.94 -11.89 -5.70
N VAL A 178 -2.96 -13.07 -6.32
CA VAL A 178 -4.04 -14.06 -6.17
C VAL A 178 -3.56 -15.47 -5.84
N LEU A 179 -2.26 -15.75 -5.96
CA LEU A 179 -1.69 -17.09 -5.84
C LEU A 179 -2.00 -17.80 -4.51
N THR A 180 -2.24 -17.04 -3.44
CA THR A 180 -2.55 -17.59 -2.10
C THR A 180 -4.03 -17.50 -1.72
N LEU A 181 -4.92 -17.22 -2.66
CA LEU A 181 -6.38 -17.30 -2.44
C LEU A 181 -6.82 -18.78 -2.42
N LYS A 182 -6.35 -19.52 -1.42
CA LYS A 182 -6.62 -20.94 -1.18
C LYS A 182 -7.44 -21.10 0.10
N ASP A 183 -8.25 -22.16 0.16
CA ASP A 183 -9.13 -22.45 1.29
C ASP A 183 -8.41 -22.35 2.64
N SER A 184 -7.26 -22.99 2.78
CA SER A 184 -6.46 -22.98 4.02
C SER A 184 -5.95 -21.60 4.44
N VAL A 185 -5.90 -20.63 3.51
CA VAL A 185 -5.54 -19.24 3.79
C VAL A 185 -6.77 -18.42 4.15
N LEU A 186 -7.89 -18.65 3.47
CA LEU A 186 -9.12 -17.89 3.63
C LEU A 186 -9.95 -18.33 4.84
N GLU A 187 -9.88 -19.62 5.23
CA GLU A 187 -10.68 -20.21 6.31
C GLU A 187 -10.60 -19.43 7.65
N PRO A 188 -9.44 -18.92 8.10
CA PRO A 188 -9.37 -18.19 9.36
C PRO A 188 -9.81 -16.74 9.27
N PHE A 189 -10.15 -16.21 8.09
CA PHE A 189 -10.45 -14.79 7.93
C PHE A 189 -11.57 -14.32 8.86
N GLN A 190 -11.33 -13.20 9.50
CA GLN A 190 -12.27 -12.40 10.28
C GLN A 190 -12.10 -10.91 9.93
N SER A 191 -11.95 -10.63 8.64
CA SER A 191 -11.71 -9.30 8.11
C SER A 191 -12.50 -9.09 6.83
N ASN A 192 -13.03 -7.89 6.62
CA ASN A 192 -13.50 -7.47 5.30
C ASN A 192 -12.35 -7.53 4.32
N ALA A 193 -12.58 -7.96 3.09
CA ALA A 193 -11.51 -8.13 2.13
C ALA A 193 -11.90 -7.73 0.71
N GLY A 194 -11.02 -6.98 0.05
CA GLY A 194 -11.07 -6.66 -1.37
C GLY A 194 -9.87 -7.25 -2.09
N VAL A 195 -10.06 -7.63 -3.35
CA VAL A 195 -9.00 -8.08 -4.25
C VAL A 195 -9.11 -7.30 -5.54
N SER A 196 -8.00 -6.77 -6.01
CA SER A 196 -7.83 -6.17 -7.34
C SER A 196 -6.71 -6.90 -8.06
N TYR A 197 -6.94 -7.33 -9.28
CA TYR A 197 -5.95 -8.05 -10.09
C TYR A 197 -5.88 -7.48 -11.50
N ALA A 198 -4.67 -7.29 -12.00
CA ALA A 198 -4.45 -6.77 -13.34
C ALA A 198 -4.87 -7.79 -14.40
N LEU A 199 -5.78 -7.40 -15.32
CA LEU A 199 -6.29 -8.29 -16.37
C LEU A 199 -5.16 -8.79 -17.30
N TYR A 200 -4.16 -7.94 -17.53
CA TYR A 200 -3.01 -8.24 -18.39
C TYR A 200 -1.76 -8.58 -17.58
N ASP A 201 -1.92 -9.18 -16.40
CA ASP A 201 -0.79 -9.66 -15.63
C ASP A 201 -0.05 -10.74 -16.41
N GLU A 202 1.13 -10.39 -16.90
CA GLU A 202 1.99 -11.24 -17.74
C GLU A 202 2.85 -12.19 -16.93
N GLY A 203 2.76 -12.14 -15.61
CA GLY A 203 3.84 -12.58 -14.86
C GLY A 203 3.72 -13.73 -13.91
N ALA A 204 4.51 -13.56 -12.88
CA ALA A 204 4.84 -14.56 -11.89
C ALA A 204 3.70 -14.93 -10.94
N PHE A 205 2.60 -14.19 -10.94
CA PHE A 205 1.50 -14.32 -9.97
C PHE A 205 0.20 -14.73 -10.63
N ARG A 206 0.29 -15.61 -11.61
CA ARG A 206 -0.86 -16.12 -12.35
C ARG A 206 -1.81 -16.86 -11.42
N ASN A 207 -3.08 -16.75 -11.73
CA ASN A 207 -4.15 -17.54 -11.11
C ASN A 207 -4.17 -18.99 -11.64
N GLU A 208 -5.14 -19.76 -11.25
CA GLU A 208 -5.32 -21.15 -11.69
C GLU A 208 -5.77 -21.27 -13.17
N LEU A 209 -6.30 -20.19 -13.78
CA LEU A 209 -6.59 -20.13 -15.20
C LEU A 209 -5.31 -20.08 -16.02
N LYS A 210 -5.40 -20.54 -17.27
CA LYS A 210 -4.27 -20.60 -18.22
C LYS A 210 -4.61 -19.91 -19.52
N GLY A 211 -3.57 -19.56 -20.28
CA GLY A 211 -3.74 -18.94 -21.60
C GLY A 211 -4.22 -17.48 -21.49
N TRP A 212 -5.03 -17.06 -22.44
CA TRP A 212 -5.52 -15.70 -22.56
C TRP A 212 -6.45 -15.26 -21.42
N ASP A 213 -7.12 -16.20 -20.76
CA ASP A 213 -8.04 -15.93 -19.66
C ASP A 213 -7.33 -15.89 -18.29
N SER A 214 -6.01 -16.06 -18.25
CA SER A 214 -5.26 -16.17 -16.98
C SER A 214 -5.47 -15.02 -16.01
N GLY A 215 -5.75 -13.82 -16.50
CA GLY A 215 -6.04 -12.63 -15.68
C GLY A 215 -7.53 -12.38 -15.41
N ASN A 216 -8.44 -13.19 -15.97
CA ASN A 216 -9.89 -12.94 -15.89
C ASN A 216 -10.46 -13.36 -14.53
N MET A 217 -10.58 -12.39 -13.62
CA MET A 217 -11.10 -12.63 -12.28
C MET A 217 -12.59 -12.95 -12.22
N GLN A 218 -13.34 -12.67 -13.28
CA GLN A 218 -14.78 -12.95 -13.31
C GLN A 218 -15.09 -14.46 -13.23
N ILE A 219 -14.22 -15.29 -13.81
CA ILE A 219 -14.38 -16.75 -13.89
C ILE A 219 -13.26 -17.50 -13.16
N ALA A 220 -12.30 -16.79 -12.55
CA ALA A 220 -11.18 -17.41 -11.88
C ALA A 220 -11.62 -18.23 -10.65
N PRO A 221 -11.16 -19.47 -10.48
CA PRO A 221 -11.45 -20.28 -9.29
C PRO A 221 -11.09 -19.58 -7.99
N GLU A 222 -10.00 -18.80 -7.98
CA GLU A 222 -9.57 -18.00 -6.82
C GLU A 222 -10.61 -16.95 -6.43
N SER A 223 -11.20 -16.27 -7.39
CA SER A 223 -12.23 -15.25 -7.14
C SER A 223 -13.51 -15.88 -6.59
N LEU A 224 -13.96 -16.97 -7.18
CA LEU A 224 -15.11 -17.74 -6.70
C LEU A 224 -14.88 -18.24 -5.27
N ARG A 225 -13.72 -18.77 -5.00
CA ARG A 225 -13.32 -19.23 -3.66
C ARG A 225 -13.29 -18.07 -2.69
N PHE A 226 -12.71 -16.93 -3.07
CA PHE A 226 -12.56 -15.75 -2.22
C PHE A 226 -13.92 -15.17 -1.80
N ILE A 227 -14.88 -15.02 -2.70
CA ILE A 227 -16.21 -14.50 -2.36
C ILE A 227 -17.07 -15.50 -1.57
N ASN A 228 -16.83 -16.80 -1.73
CA ASN A 228 -17.58 -17.84 -1.03
C ASN A 228 -17.11 -18.09 0.40
N TRP A 229 -15.86 -17.77 0.73
CA TRP A 229 -15.33 -17.94 2.07
C TRP A 229 -15.76 -16.81 3.04
N GLY A 230 -16.24 -17.23 4.19
CA GLY A 230 -16.60 -16.32 5.27
C GLY A 230 -18.01 -15.73 5.17
N ILE A 231 -18.77 -16.08 4.16
CA ILE A 231 -20.18 -15.71 4.04
C ILE A 231 -21.01 -16.86 4.64
N ASN A 232 -21.19 -16.87 5.94
CA ASN A 232 -22.11 -17.76 6.69
C ASN A 232 -22.32 -19.16 6.08
N ASN A 233 -21.26 -19.88 5.70
CA ASN A 233 -21.26 -21.21 5.07
C ASN A 233 -22.19 -21.38 3.85
N LYS A 234 -22.63 -20.29 3.25
CA LYS A 234 -23.40 -20.35 2.01
C LYS A 234 -22.43 -20.25 0.86
N ALA A 235 -22.05 -21.40 0.30
CA ALA A 235 -21.60 -21.41 -1.09
C ALA A 235 -22.69 -20.69 -1.89
N THR A 236 -22.35 -19.60 -2.58
CA THR A 236 -23.32 -18.84 -3.38
C THR A 236 -23.81 -19.65 -4.56
N GLY A 237 -23.20 -20.81 -4.85
CA GLY A 237 -23.49 -21.65 -6.00
C GLY A 237 -23.15 -20.99 -7.34
N GLU A 238 -22.57 -19.79 -7.31
CA GLU A 238 -22.22 -19.05 -8.52
C GLU A 238 -21.00 -19.68 -9.19
N THR A 239 -21.06 -19.82 -10.50
CA THR A 239 -19.94 -20.24 -11.35
C THR A 239 -19.18 -19.05 -11.94
N LYS A 240 -19.67 -17.84 -11.72
CA LYS A 240 -19.14 -16.59 -12.22
C LYS A 240 -19.48 -15.47 -11.24
N ILE A 241 -18.51 -14.61 -10.94
CA ILE A 241 -18.73 -13.44 -10.10
C ILE A 241 -19.04 -12.18 -10.94
N GLU A 242 -19.67 -11.20 -10.31
CA GLU A 242 -19.83 -9.86 -10.85
C GLU A 242 -18.72 -8.98 -10.27
N LEU A 243 -17.85 -8.44 -11.15
CA LEU A 243 -16.76 -7.57 -10.75
C LEU A 243 -17.30 -6.27 -10.15
N GLY A 244 -16.66 -5.79 -9.08
CA GLY A 244 -17.09 -4.58 -8.35
C GLY A 244 -18.32 -4.76 -7.46
N LYS A 245 -18.99 -5.91 -7.51
CA LYS A 245 -20.10 -6.22 -6.61
C LYS A 245 -19.59 -6.63 -5.24
N TYR A 246 -20.23 -6.08 -4.22
CA TYR A 246 -19.96 -6.46 -2.84
C TYR A 246 -20.82 -7.66 -2.43
N TYR A 247 -20.17 -8.67 -1.88
CA TYR A 247 -20.76 -9.89 -1.31
C TYR A 247 -20.53 -9.90 0.20
N GLY A 248 -21.39 -10.60 0.95
CA GLY A 248 -21.27 -10.68 2.41
C GLY A 248 -21.77 -9.44 3.15
N ASP A 249 -21.40 -9.31 4.42
CA ASP A 249 -21.90 -8.28 5.32
C ASP A 249 -20.76 -7.60 6.10
N LEU A 250 -20.93 -6.30 6.38
CA LEU A 250 -19.97 -5.53 7.19
C LEU A 250 -20.03 -5.92 8.66
N SER A 251 -21.21 -6.24 9.18
CA SER A 251 -21.45 -6.47 10.60
C SER A 251 -20.67 -7.67 11.15
N ASP A 252 -20.47 -8.69 10.31
CA ASP A 252 -19.69 -9.91 10.65
C ASP A 252 -18.30 -9.93 10.03
N ARG A 253 -17.89 -8.83 9.35
CA ARG A 253 -16.63 -8.69 8.62
C ARG A 253 -16.45 -9.70 7.49
N SER A 254 -17.55 -10.12 6.86
CA SER A 254 -17.55 -11.01 5.72
C SER A 254 -17.61 -10.30 4.36
N LEU A 255 -17.57 -8.96 4.33
CA LEU A 255 -17.63 -8.19 3.08
C LEU A 255 -16.50 -8.61 2.13
N ARG A 256 -16.86 -8.91 0.86
CA ARG A 256 -15.93 -9.31 -0.21
C ARG A 256 -16.22 -8.53 -1.48
N VAL A 257 -15.17 -8.13 -2.19
CA VAL A 257 -15.25 -7.53 -3.52
C VAL A 257 -14.04 -7.93 -4.35
N VAL A 258 -14.25 -8.13 -5.65
CA VAL A 258 -13.17 -8.41 -6.61
C VAL A 258 -13.23 -7.39 -7.73
N HIS A 259 -12.09 -6.80 -8.04
CA HIS A 259 -11.87 -5.88 -9.16
C HIS A 259 -10.85 -6.47 -10.13
N ASN A 260 -10.91 -6.07 -11.40
CA ASN A 260 -10.05 -6.63 -12.44
C ASN A 260 -9.79 -5.57 -13.52
N GLU A 261 -8.82 -4.72 -13.27
CA GLU A 261 -8.53 -3.58 -14.13
C GLU A 261 -7.72 -4.01 -15.38
N PRO A 262 -8.01 -3.43 -16.58
CA PRO A 262 -7.34 -3.76 -17.83
C PRO A 262 -5.96 -3.09 -17.94
N VAL A 263 -5.05 -3.49 -17.05
CA VAL A 263 -3.68 -2.96 -16.96
C VAL A 263 -2.68 -4.10 -16.81
N LEU A 264 -1.38 -3.81 -17.02
CA LEU A 264 -0.26 -4.69 -16.70
C LEU A 264 0.06 -4.63 -15.19
N HIS A 265 0.58 -5.71 -14.63
CA HIS A 265 0.94 -5.83 -13.23
C HIS A 265 1.73 -4.63 -12.65
N PRO A 266 2.85 -4.17 -13.27
CA PRO A 266 3.65 -3.09 -12.70
C PRO A 266 2.96 -1.72 -12.72
N PHE A 267 1.94 -1.54 -13.55
CA PHE A 267 1.19 -0.29 -13.69
C PHE A 267 -0.09 -0.25 -12.86
N GLN A 268 -0.50 -1.36 -12.27
CA GLN A 268 -1.72 -1.42 -11.47
C GLN A 268 -1.73 -0.42 -10.30
N PRO A 269 -0.63 -0.22 -9.53
CA PRO A 269 -0.61 0.80 -8.47
C PRO A 269 -0.81 2.23 -8.97
N TYR A 270 -0.46 2.49 -10.23
CA TYR A 270 -0.53 3.80 -10.87
C TYR A 270 -1.76 3.96 -11.78
N ASN A 271 -2.77 3.11 -11.60
CA ASN A 271 -4.00 3.16 -12.35
C ASN A 271 -5.10 3.86 -11.54
N PHE A 272 -5.78 4.84 -12.15
CA PHE A 272 -6.81 5.64 -11.50
C PHE A 272 -8.00 4.82 -11.02
N GLU A 273 -8.44 3.84 -11.83
CA GLU A 273 -9.58 2.99 -11.46
C GLU A 273 -9.20 2.00 -10.34
N ALA A 274 -8.01 1.42 -10.38
CA ALA A 274 -7.51 0.56 -9.30
C ALA A 274 -7.39 1.34 -7.97
N MET A 275 -6.91 2.58 -8.03
CA MET A 275 -6.86 3.47 -6.86
C MET A 275 -8.26 3.80 -6.35
N LYS A 276 -9.19 4.17 -7.24
CA LYS A 276 -10.59 4.43 -6.91
C LYS A 276 -11.23 3.24 -6.20
N ASN A 277 -11.08 2.03 -6.76
CA ASN A 277 -11.62 0.79 -6.20
C ASN A 277 -11.10 0.53 -4.79
N GLN A 278 -9.82 0.79 -4.54
CA GLN A 278 -9.21 0.66 -3.21
C GLN A 278 -9.77 1.70 -2.23
N ILE A 279 -9.90 2.96 -2.66
CA ILE A 279 -10.48 4.04 -1.86
C ILE A 279 -11.91 3.67 -1.43
N GLU A 280 -12.77 3.33 -2.39
CA GLU A 280 -14.18 2.99 -2.15
C GLU A 280 -14.33 1.78 -1.23
N PHE A 281 -13.44 0.78 -1.36
CA PHE A 281 -13.41 -0.36 -0.46
C PHE A 281 -13.12 0.06 0.99
N PHE A 282 -12.08 0.87 1.23
CA PHE A 282 -11.73 1.28 2.60
C PHE A 282 -12.76 2.24 3.19
N GLU A 283 -13.28 3.19 2.40
CA GLU A 283 -14.37 4.07 2.85
C GLU A 283 -15.60 3.26 3.27
N LYS A 284 -15.99 2.27 2.45
CA LYS A 284 -17.11 1.38 2.75
C LYS A 284 -16.82 0.49 3.95
N SER A 285 -15.68 -0.20 3.97
CA SER A 285 -15.37 -1.17 5.03
C SER A 285 -15.11 -0.54 6.39
N PHE A 286 -14.65 0.70 6.43
CA PHE A 286 -14.50 1.48 7.66
C PHE A 286 -15.71 2.35 8.01
N GLU A 287 -16.78 2.27 7.23
CA GLU A 287 -18.00 3.06 7.39
C GLU A 287 -17.71 4.56 7.46
N LEU A 288 -16.76 5.03 6.64
CA LEU A 288 -16.44 6.44 6.52
C LEU A 288 -17.46 7.13 5.60
N LYS A 289 -17.80 8.36 5.96
CA LYS A 289 -18.57 9.23 5.04
C LYS A 289 -17.59 9.87 4.07
N PRO A 290 -17.68 9.58 2.75
CA PRO A 290 -16.79 10.17 1.77
C PRO A 290 -16.90 11.70 1.80
N SER A 291 -15.76 12.36 2.06
CA SER A 291 -15.66 13.84 2.02
C SER A 291 -15.15 14.33 0.66
N ILE A 292 -14.45 13.46 -0.06
CA ILE A 292 -13.86 13.73 -1.37
C ILE A 292 -14.23 12.56 -2.28
N SER A 293 -14.68 12.83 -3.49
CA SER A 293 -14.96 11.78 -4.49
C SER A 293 -13.74 10.89 -4.73
N SER A 294 -13.96 9.59 -4.85
CA SER A 294 -12.89 8.60 -5.18
C SER A 294 -12.21 8.89 -6.53
N ASN A 295 -12.89 9.59 -7.43
CA ASN A 295 -12.32 10.06 -8.70
C ASN A 295 -11.43 11.31 -8.54
N ASN A 296 -11.53 12.06 -7.43
CA ASN A 296 -10.69 13.21 -7.18
C ASN A 296 -9.36 12.75 -6.60
N GLN A 297 -8.41 12.44 -7.46
CA GLN A 297 -7.09 11.93 -7.12
C GLN A 297 -6.02 12.93 -7.50
N ILE A 298 -5.02 13.13 -6.63
CA ILE A 298 -3.91 14.08 -6.84
C ILE A 298 -2.54 13.43 -6.88
N TRP A 299 -2.43 12.15 -6.54
CA TRP A 299 -1.17 11.42 -6.46
C TRP A 299 -0.30 11.56 -7.71
N HIS A 300 -0.93 11.62 -8.89
CA HIS A 300 -0.24 11.73 -10.18
C HIS A 300 0.58 13.03 -10.31
N TRP A 301 0.20 14.11 -9.64
CA TRP A 301 0.99 15.33 -9.60
C TRP A 301 2.29 15.15 -8.82
N LYS A 302 2.28 14.40 -7.73
CA LYS A 302 3.52 14.05 -7.00
C LYS A 302 4.44 13.22 -7.89
N GLU A 303 3.91 12.24 -8.63
CA GLU A 303 4.70 11.44 -9.58
C GLU A 303 5.24 12.31 -10.73
N PHE A 304 4.44 13.24 -11.25
CA PHE A 304 4.89 14.20 -12.27
C PHE A 304 6.07 15.06 -11.78
N PHE A 305 5.96 15.65 -10.58
CA PHE A 305 7.05 16.47 -10.05
C PHE A 305 8.28 15.63 -9.70
N THR A 306 8.12 14.39 -9.27
CA THR A 306 9.24 13.45 -9.05
C THR A 306 9.98 13.14 -10.36
N LEU A 307 9.24 12.86 -11.44
CA LEU A 307 9.81 12.65 -12.76
C LEU A 307 10.52 13.90 -13.27
N LEU A 308 9.90 15.07 -13.12
CA LEU A 308 10.49 16.35 -13.50
C LEU A 308 11.81 16.60 -12.75
N ASN A 309 11.86 16.34 -11.43
CA ASN A 309 13.08 16.46 -10.64
C ASN A 309 14.18 15.52 -11.15
N MET A 310 13.85 14.29 -11.50
CA MET A 310 14.81 13.34 -12.06
C MET A 310 15.39 13.85 -13.40
N ILE A 311 14.55 14.34 -14.30
CA ILE A 311 14.99 14.92 -15.58
C ILE A 311 15.89 16.14 -15.35
N LEU A 312 15.47 17.06 -14.48
CA LEU A 312 16.25 18.27 -14.16
C LEU A 312 17.60 17.91 -13.52
N ALA A 313 17.65 16.91 -12.64
CA ALA A 313 18.88 16.41 -12.03
C ALA A 313 19.84 15.82 -13.06
N LEU A 314 19.33 15.03 -14.04
CA LEU A 314 20.13 14.51 -15.14
C LEU A 314 20.72 15.64 -16.02
N ILE A 315 19.90 16.65 -16.36
CA ILE A 315 20.35 17.82 -17.11
C ILE A 315 21.41 18.62 -16.29
N MET A 316 21.26 18.66 -14.96
CA MET A 316 22.17 19.38 -14.07
C MET A 316 23.60 18.83 -14.08
N ILE A 317 23.81 17.55 -14.38
CA ILE A 317 25.14 16.90 -14.37
C ILE A 317 26.14 17.70 -15.21
N VAL A 318 25.80 18.11 -16.43
CA VAL A 318 26.73 18.79 -17.32
C VAL A 318 27.15 20.17 -16.80
N PRO A 319 26.25 21.12 -16.49
CA PRO A 319 26.65 22.45 -16.00
C PRO A 319 27.29 22.39 -14.61
N LEU A 320 26.92 21.42 -13.78
CA LEU A 320 27.53 21.20 -12.47
C LEU A 320 28.97 20.68 -12.59
N THR A 321 29.21 19.72 -13.47
CA THR A 321 30.56 19.22 -13.77
C THR A 321 31.44 20.36 -14.31
N ARG A 322 30.97 21.17 -15.26
CA ARG A 322 31.70 22.34 -15.76
C ARG A 322 32.04 23.33 -14.63
N LEU A 323 31.11 23.53 -13.69
CA LEU A 323 31.34 24.41 -12.54
C LEU A 323 32.48 23.87 -11.64
N PHE A 324 32.48 22.55 -11.35
CA PHE A 324 33.53 21.93 -10.55
C PHE A 324 34.90 21.95 -11.24
N LEU A 325 34.96 21.65 -12.54
CA LEU A 325 36.23 21.68 -13.31
C LEU A 325 36.88 23.07 -13.35
N ASN A 326 36.11 24.14 -13.14
CA ASN A 326 36.65 25.50 -13.03
C ASN A 326 37.19 25.83 -11.61
N THR A 327 37.08 24.93 -10.65
CA THR A 327 37.66 25.12 -9.32
C THR A 327 39.12 24.64 -9.28
N THR A 328 39.92 25.24 -8.43
CA THR A 328 41.34 24.86 -8.28
C THR A 328 41.56 23.40 -7.89
N PHE A 329 40.59 22.82 -7.14
CA PHE A 329 40.66 21.42 -6.71
C PHE A 329 40.54 20.44 -7.89
N PHE A 330 39.66 20.70 -8.84
CA PHE A 330 39.39 19.80 -9.97
C PHE A 330 40.11 20.24 -11.28
N SER A 331 40.82 21.35 -11.29
CA SER A 331 41.48 21.86 -12.51
C SER A 331 42.49 20.90 -13.10
N SER A 332 43.13 20.05 -12.28
CA SER A 332 44.07 19.02 -12.75
C SER A 332 43.44 17.92 -13.60
N LEU A 333 42.10 17.80 -13.59
CA LEU A 333 41.34 16.82 -14.43
C LEU A 333 41.04 17.36 -15.84
N VAL A 334 41.24 18.67 -16.06
CA VAL A 334 41.07 19.27 -17.39
C VAL A 334 42.33 19.03 -18.19
N ARG A 335 42.25 18.24 -19.25
CA ARG A 335 43.33 18.16 -20.26
C ARG A 335 43.25 19.38 -21.16
N GLU A 336 44.42 20.03 -21.40
CA GLU A 336 44.58 21.04 -22.39
C GLU A 336 44.37 20.49 -23.82
#